data_af9fd62c84cd8a29839e9727eed9e539
#
_entry.id   af9fd62c84cd8a29839e9727eed9e539
#
_cell.length_a   1.000
_cell.length_b   1.000
_cell.length_c   1.000
_cell.angle_alpha   90.00
_cell.angle_beta   90.00
_cell.angle_gamma   90.00
#
_symmetry.space_group_name_H-M   'P 1'
#
loop_
_entity.id
_entity.type
_entity.pdbx_description
1 polymer ?
#
loop_
_entity_poly.entity_id
_entity_poly.type
_entity_poly.pdbx_seq_one_letter_code
_entity_poly.pdbx_strand_id
1 'polypeptide(L)'
;MISFIIFERKKLKNTHSLIVSNIRQETLNSVVISFEIPPNLKKQYAFKAGQYLTLSANIKGEQIKRSYSICSSPKSQNLQVGVKAIENGVFSNYVNDALRQGDSIDVTIPEGRFVLENSASANYCAFVAGSGITPLMSIVSDVLEDNENSIFVLGYGNKTKASTMFSSAIDKLKSKYPKRFFCYNIYSQENNSEANFGRIDSSFINYVLKQHPQIDFQKVLLCGPENMIENSKEVLEKSNYPSSKVLYELFYSKSDTSVSESGSGSAAKIIYDQETIELDVPKKMTILDAALQKNIDVPYSCQGGVCSSCIAKITVGSATMIQNNILTDSEIKEGLVLTCQAIPETKEITVDFDDV
;
A
#
# COMPACT_ATOMS: atom_id res chain seq x y z
N MET A 1 19.55 -36.11 -25.34
CA MET A 1 18.69 -36.08 -24.15
C MET A 1 19.07 -34.82 -23.37
N ILE A 2 18.36 -33.70 -23.65
CA ILE A 2 18.63 -32.40 -23.02
C ILE A 2 17.79 -32.39 -21.73
N SER A 3 18.47 -32.51 -20.60
CA SER A 3 17.85 -32.41 -19.28
C SER A 3 17.41 -30.95 -19.05
N PHE A 4 16.12 -30.69 -19.08
CA PHE A 4 15.55 -29.46 -18.60
C PHE A 4 15.70 -29.45 -17.07
N ILE A 5 16.69 -28.72 -16.57
CA ILE A 5 16.75 -28.37 -15.14
C ILE A 5 15.66 -27.33 -14.92
N ILE A 6 14.53 -27.79 -14.40
CA ILE A 6 13.50 -26.91 -13.85
C ILE A 6 14.10 -26.32 -12.58
N PHE A 7 14.58 -25.08 -12.66
CA PHE A 7 14.88 -24.30 -11.47
C PHE A 7 13.54 -24.06 -10.74
N GLU A 8 13.24 -24.87 -9.73
CA GLU A 8 12.23 -24.49 -8.75
C GLU A 8 12.72 -23.19 -8.08
N ARG A 9 12.08 -22.08 -8.44
CA ARG A 9 12.34 -20.79 -7.76
C ARG A 9 11.92 -20.95 -6.31
N LYS A 10 12.85 -20.76 -5.38
CA LYS A 10 12.61 -20.73 -3.94
C LYS A 10 11.53 -19.65 -3.67
N LYS A 11 10.36 -20.03 -3.18
CA LYS A 11 9.32 -19.06 -2.79
C LYS A 11 9.81 -18.20 -1.64
N LEU A 12 9.49 -16.90 -1.65
CA LEU A 12 9.70 -16.02 -0.51
C LEU A 12 9.12 -16.66 0.75
N LYS A 13 9.86 -16.63 1.85
CA LYS A 13 9.56 -17.31 3.12
C LYS A 13 8.14 -17.08 3.67
N ASN A 14 7.53 -15.94 3.34
CA ASN A 14 6.22 -15.50 3.82
C ASN A 14 5.18 -15.40 2.67
N THR A 15 5.30 -16.22 1.62
CA THR A 15 4.40 -16.20 0.47
C THR A 15 3.76 -17.56 0.28
N HIS A 16 2.43 -17.58 0.16
CA HIS A 16 1.64 -18.80 -0.07
C HIS A 16 0.79 -18.66 -1.31
N SER A 17 0.58 -19.77 -2.00
CA SER A 17 -0.36 -19.84 -3.11
C SER A 17 -1.77 -19.98 -2.54
N LEU A 18 -2.59 -18.96 -2.70
CA LEU A 18 -3.97 -18.92 -2.20
C LEU A 18 -4.96 -19.04 -3.37
N ILE A 19 -6.07 -19.71 -3.11
CA ILE A 19 -7.18 -19.80 -4.06
C ILE A 19 -8.00 -18.52 -4.01
N VAL A 20 -8.31 -17.96 -5.16
CA VAL A 20 -9.28 -16.87 -5.31
C VAL A 20 -10.68 -17.47 -5.09
N SER A 21 -11.23 -17.21 -3.91
CA SER A 21 -12.55 -17.76 -3.54
C SER A 21 -13.71 -16.99 -4.16
N ASN A 22 -13.52 -15.71 -4.47
CA ASN A 22 -14.52 -14.89 -5.17
C ASN A 22 -13.86 -13.66 -5.82
N ILE A 23 -14.44 -13.21 -6.95
CA ILE A 23 -14.15 -11.91 -7.56
C ILE A 23 -15.47 -11.19 -7.79
N ARG A 24 -15.63 -10.02 -7.16
CA ARG A 24 -16.83 -9.20 -7.28
C ARG A 24 -16.49 -7.90 -8.01
N GLN A 25 -17.27 -7.60 -9.06
CA GLN A 25 -17.17 -6.30 -9.73
C GLN A 25 -17.60 -5.19 -8.77
N GLU A 26 -16.77 -4.15 -8.66
CA GLU A 26 -17.00 -3.02 -7.76
C GLU A 26 -17.40 -1.76 -8.55
N THR A 27 -16.66 -1.44 -9.60
CA THR A 27 -16.98 -0.43 -10.60
C THR A 27 -16.62 -0.97 -11.97
N LEU A 28 -16.88 -0.24 -13.05
CA LEU A 28 -16.53 -0.67 -14.42
C LEU A 28 -15.06 -1.12 -14.55
N ASN A 29 -14.17 -0.52 -13.78
CA ASN A 29 -12.72 -0.75 -13.85
C ASN A 29 -12.11 -1.14 -12.50
N SER A 30 -12.86 -1.75 -11.61
CA SER A 30 -12.32 -2.25 -10.34
C SER A 30 -13.07 -3.47 -9.83
N VAL A 31 -12.33 -4.37 -9.21
CA VAL A 31 -12.84 -5.60 -8.59
C VAL A 31 -12.40 -5.71 -7.14
N VAL A 32 -13.14 -6.48 -6.36
CA VAL A 32 -12.73 -6.97 -5.04
C VAL A 32 -12.48 -8.47 -5.14
N ILE A 33 -11.26 -8.88 -4.76
CA ILE A 33 -10.82 -10.27 -4.71
C ILE A 33 -10.92 -10.76 -3.28
N SER A 34 -11.48 -11.96 -3.08
CA SER A 34 -11.48 -12.68 -1.81
C SER A 34 -10.59 -13.91 -1.93
N PHE A 35 -9.86 -14.22 -0.87
CA PHE A 35 -8.97 -15.37 -0.81
C PHE A 35 -9.49 -16.42 0.16
N GLU A 36 -9.32 -17.69 -0.20
CA GLU A 36 -9.52 -18.81 0.72
C GLU A 36 -8.23 -19.02 1.53
N ILE A 37 -8.34 -18.92 2.85
CA ILE A 37 -7.20 -19.11 3.75
C ILE A 37 -7.24 -20.51 4.34
N PRO A 38 -6.26 -21.38 4.00
CA PRO A 38 -6.15 -22.71 4.59
C PRO A 38 -6.10 -22.65 6.12
N PRO A 39 -6.71 -23.62 6.86
CA PRO A 39 -6.76 -23.59 8.32
C PRO A 39 -5.40 -23.45 9.01
N ASN A 40 -4.36 -24.06 8.47
CA ASN A 40 -2.98 -24.00 8.99
C ASN A 40 -2.31 -22.63 8.78
N LEU A 41 -2.83 -21.79 7.87
CA LEU A 41 -2.30 -20.45 7.59
C LEU A 41 -3.08 -19.33 8.26
N LYS A 42 -4.22 -19.60 8.90
CA LYS A 42 -5.10 -18.58 9.49
C LYS A 42 -4.37 -17.60 10.42
N LYS A 43 -3.42 -18.09 11.23
CA LYS A 43 -2.65 -17.24 12.15
C LYS A 43 -1.70 -16.29 11.39
N GLN A 44 -1.11 -16.75 10.29
CA GLN A 44 -0.18 -15.95 9.48
C GLN A 44 -0.91 -14.88 8.67
N TYR A 45 -2.16 -15.13 8.29
CA TYR A 45 -3.02 -14.18 7.58
C TYR A 45 -3.95 -13.37 8.48
N ALA A 46 -3.78 -13.45 9.82
CA ALA A 46 -4.37 -12.47 10.71
C ALA A 46 -3.75 -11.09 10.46
N PHE A 47 -4.58 -10.06 10.33
CA PHE A 47 -4.13 -8.73 9.94
C PHE A 47 -4.70 -7.63 10.82
N LYS A 48 -4.03 -6.48 10.82
CA LYS A 48 -4.54 -5.22 11.36
C LYS A 48 -5.15 -4.40 10.24
N ALA A 49 -6.21 -3.67 10.55
CA ALA A 49 -6.84 -2.75 9.60
C ALA A 49 -5.82 -1.74 9.05
N GLY A 50 -5.78 -1.58 7.72
CA GLY A 50 -4.83 -0.72 7.02
C GLY A 50 -3.59 -1.44 6.46
N GLN A 51 -3.37 -2.72 6.80
CA GLN A 51 -2.31 -3.51 6.18
C GLN A 51 -2.63 -3.88 4.72
N TYR A 52 -1.62 -4.31 3.98
CA TYR A 52 -1.70 -4.74 2.59
C TYR A 52 -1.16 -6.16 2.38
N LEU A 53 -1.44 -6.73 1.23
CA LEU A 53 -0.86 -7.96 0.69
C LEU A 53 -0.08 -7.65 -0.57
N THR A 54 1.04 -8.33 -0.79
CA THR A 54 1.70 -8.33 -2.09
C THR A 54 1.23 -9.56 -2.87
N LEU A 55 0.56 -9.31 -3.99
CA LEU A 55 0.12 -10.32 -4.93
C LEU A 55 1.17 -10.50 -6.02
N SER A 56 1.38 -11.75 -6.43
CA SER A 56 2.40 -12.12 -7.41
C SER A 56 1.85 -13.12 -8.42
N ALA A 57 2.04 -12.85 -9.70
CA ALA A 57 1.60 -13.72 -10.79
C ALA A 57 2.59 -13.70 -11.94
N ASN A 58 2.68 -14.84 -12.68
CA ASN A 58 3.38 -14.87 -13.94
C ASN A 58 2.47 -14.32 -15.05
N ILE A 59 2.82 -13.18 -15.61
CA ILE A 59 2.06 -12.54 -16.67
C ILE A 59 2.97 -12.44 -17.90
N LYS A 60 2.59 -13.13 -18.97
CA LYS A 60 3.36 -13.19 -20.23
C LYS A 60 4.83 -13.63 -20.05
N GLY A 61 5.09 -14.52 -19.09
CA GLY A 61 6.43 -15.06 -18.81
C GLY A 61 7.23 -14.25 -17.77
N GLU A 62 6.73 -13.12 -17.31
CA GLU A 62 7.36 -12.29 -16.29
C GLU A 62 6.63 -12.40 -14.94
N GLN A 63 7.40 -12.57 -13.87
CA GLN A 63 6.87 -12.56 -12.51
C GLN A 63 6.65 -11.12 -12.05
N ILE A 64 5.39 -10.73 -11.90
CA ILE A 64 5.01 -9.37 -11.52
C ILE A 64 4.41 -9.39 -10.12
N LYS A 65 4.91 -8.51 -9.24
CA LYS A 65 4.44 -8.34 -7.86
C LYS A 65 3.81 -6.95 -7.69
N ARG A 66 2.66 -6.85 -6.99
CA ARG A 66 2.01 -5.57 -6.65
C ARG A 66 1.31 -5.66 -5.31
N SER A 67 1.46 -4.61 -4.50
CA SER A 67 0.76 -4.48 -3.22
C SER A 67 -0.65 -3.93 -3.41
N TYR A 68 -1.58 -4.50 -2.63
CA TYR A 68 -2.96 -4.06 -2.54
C TYR A 68 -3.42 -4.07 -1.09
N SER A 69 -3.93 -2.94 -0.63
CA SER A 69 -4.41 -2.81 0.75
C SER A 69 -5.60 -3.73 0.99
N ILE A 70 -5.61 -4.35 2.17
CA ILE A 70 -6.74 -5.15 2.64
C ILE A 70 -7.91 -4.21 2.87
N CYS A 71 -9.06 -4.54 2.30
CA CYS A 71 -10.27 -3.71 2.35
C CYS A 71 -11.40 -4.30 3.21
N SER A 72 -11.22 -5.51 3.73
CA SER A 72 -12.15 -6.16 4.66
C SER A 72 -11.85 -5.79 6.12
N SER A 73 -12.85 -5.87 6.98
CA SER A 73 -12.66 -5.78 8.43
C SER A 73 -11.86 -6.99 8.94
N PRO A 74 -10.89 -6.81 9.87
CA PRO A 74 -10.19 -7.92 10.51
C PRO A 74 -11.14 -8.93 11.16
N LYS A 75 -12.30 -8.48 11.64
CA LYS A 75 -13.33 -9.32 12.28
C LYS A 75 -14.15 -10.15 11.30
N SER A 76 -14.17 -9.78 10.01
CA SER A 76 -15.00 -10.47 9.02
C SER A 76 -14.52 -11.88 8.67
N GLN A 77 -13.32 -12.27 9.10
CA GLN A 77 -12.63 -13.51 8.72
C GLN A 77 -12.42 -13.70 7.20
N ASN A 78 -12.72 -12.66 6.42
CA ASN A 78 -12.54 -12.65 4.96
C ASN A 78 -11.30 -11.81 4.64
N LEU A 79 -10.36 -12.38 3.93
CA LEU A 79 -9.22 -11.64 3.41
C LEU A 79 -9.56 -11.13 2.01
N GLN A 80 -9.70 -9.79 1.88
CA GLN A 80 -10.12 -9.15 0.63
C GLN A 80 -9.23 -7.98 0.27
N VAL A 81 -8.94 -7.82 -1.02
CA VAL A 81 -8.27 -6.64 -1.57
C VAL A 81 -9.09 -6.02 -2.70
N GLY A 82 -9.07 -4.70 -2.79
CA GLY A 82 -9.68 -3.97 -3.90
C GLY A 82 -8.64 -3.60 -4.95
N VAL A 83 -8.88 -3.97 -6.23
CA VAL A 83 -7.96 -3.71 -7.33
C VAL A 83 -8.64 -2.87 -8.40
N LYS A 84 -8.13 -1.65 -8.59
CA LYS A 84 -8.56 -0.76 -9.67
C LYS A 84 -7.61 -0.88 -10.85
N ALA A 85 -8.15 -1.13 -12.03
CA ALA A 85 -7.39 -1.10 -13.28
C ALA A 85 -6.86 0.33 -13.53
N ILE A 86 -5.60 0.42 -13.89
CA ILE A 86 -4.95 1.66 -14.30
C ILE A 86 -4.53 1.56 -15.77
N GLU A 87 -4.50 2.67 -16.44
CA GLU A 87 -4.04 2.74 -17.82
C GLU A 87 -2.62 2.15 -17.95
N ASN A 88 -2.41 1.22 -18.88
CA ASN A 88 -1.17 0.48 -19.09
C ASN A 88 -0.67 -0.35 -17.90
N GLY A 89 -1.47 -0.53 -16.86
CA GLY A 89 -1.13 -1.32 -15.68
C GLY A 89 -1.18 -2.83 -15.95
N VAL A 90 -0.03 -3.49 -16.07
CA VAL A 90 0.03 -4.92 -16.41
C VAL A 90 -0.72 -5.79 -15.40
N PHE A 91 -0.39 -5.66 -14.11
CA PHE A 91 -0.99 -6.51 -13.08
C PHE A 91 -2.45 -6.16 -12.78
N SER A 92 -2.77 -4.87 -12.67
CA SER A 92 -4.15 -4.43 -12.37
C SER A 92 -5.13 -4.81 -13.49
N ASN A 93 -4.70 -4.73 -14.76
CA ASN A 93 -5.51 -5.16 -15.89
C ASN A 93 -5.63 -6.68 -15.93
N TYR A 94 -4.54 -7.45 -15.69
CA TYR A 94 -4.62 -8.90 -15.56
C TYR A 94 -5.67 -9.33 -14.51
N VAL A 95 -5.68 -8.67 -13.35
CA VAL A 95 -6.66 -8.97 -12.29
C VAL A 95 -8.10 -8.67 -12.71
N ASN A 96 -8.33 -7.56 -13.41
CA ASN A 96 -9.68 -7.18 -13.84
C ASN A 96 -10.18 -8.01 -15.04
N ASP A 97 -9.27 -8.38 -15.96
CA ASP A 97 -9.65 -8.97 -17.25
C ASP A 97 -9.50 -10.49 -17.31
N ALA A 98 -8.49 -11.06 -16.61
CA ALA A 98 -8.08 -12.44 -16.80
C ALA A 98 -8.23 -13.34 -15.56
N LEU A 99 -7.99 -12.82 -14.34
CA LEU A 99 -8.09 -13.59 -13.10
C LEU A 99 -9.53 -14.05 -12.86
N ARG A 100 -9.72 -15.29 -12.42
CA ARG A 100 -11.05 -15.89 -12.20
C ARG A 100 -11.14 -16.54 -10.82
N GLN A 101 -12.37 -16.69 -10.32
CA GLN A 101 -12.64 -17.53 -9.16
C GLN A 101 -12.15 -18.96 -9.40
N GLY A 102 -11.45 -19.53 -8.42
CA GLY A 102 -10.80 -20.83 -8.51
C GLY A 102 -9.34 -20.79 -8.95
N ASP A 103 -8.89 -19.68 -9.51
CA ASP A 103 -7.46 -19.50 -9.83
C ASP A 103 -6.63 -19.44 -8.55
N SER A 104 -5.34 -19.77 -8.69
CA SER A 104 -4.36 -19.66 -7.62
C SER A 104 -3.41 -18.49 -7.89
N ILE A 105 -3.14 -17.71 -6.88
CA ILE A 105 -2.20 -16.58 -6.94
C ILE A 105 -1.29 -16.58 -5.71
N ASP A 106 -0.04 -16.20 -5.89
CA ASP A 106 0.89 -16.09 -4.78
C ASP A 106 0.65 -14.80 -4.00
N VAL A 107 0.52 -14.93 -2.67
CA VAL A 107 0.14 -13.85 -1.76
C VAL A 107 1.09 -13.85 -0.57
N THR A 108 1.66 -12.69 -0.21
CA THR A 108 2.42 -12.54 1.04
C THR A 108 1.51 -12.56 2.25
N ILE A 109 2.06 -12.82 3.43
CA ILE A 109 1.37 -12.50 4.68
C ILE A 109 1.11 -10.99 4.75
N PRO A 110 0.13 -10.52 5.59
CA PRO A 110 -0.18 -9.10 5.73
C PRO A 110 1.00 -8.28 6.25
N GLU A 111 1.29 -7.17 5.58
CA GLU A 111 2.36 -6.22 5.87
C GLU A 111 1.82 -4.79 5.89
N GLY A 112 2.61 -3.83 6.36
CA GLY A 112 2.30 -2.40 6.26
C GLY A 112 2.19 -1.70 7.60
N ARG A 113 2.41 -0.37 7.55
CA ARG A 113 2.49 0.53 8.71
C ARG A 113 1.34 1.55 8.77
N PHE A 114 0.42 1.52 7.80
CA PHE A 114 -0.75 2.42 7.76
C PHE A 114 -1.86 1.90 8.70
N VAL A 115 -1.51 1.67 9.95
CA VAL A 115 -2.37 1.09 10.98
C VAL A 115 -2.64 2.10 12.09
N LEU A 116 -3.84 2.05 12.67
CA LEU A 116 -4.15 2.80 13.87
C LEU A 116 -3.74 2.01 15.11
N GLU A 117 -3.14 2.69 16.08
CA GLU A 117 -3.00 2.16 17.41
C GLU A 117 -4.37 2.15 18.07
N ASN A 118 -4.74 1.03 18.69
CA ASN A 118 -6.02 0.90 19.38
C ASN A 118 -6.08 1.88 20.55
N SER A 119 -6.96 2.88 20.42
CA SER A 119 -7.24 3.86 21.47
C SER A 119 -8.75 3.84 21.74
N ALA A 120 -9.12 3.58 22.97
CA ALA A 120 -10.51 3.64 23.37
C ALA A 120 -11.07 5.06 23.18
N SER A 121 -12.20 5.17 22.49
CA SER A 121 -12.92 6.44 22.27
C SER A 121 -12.18 7.50 21.44
N ALA A 122 -11.31 7.09 20.50
CA ALA A 122 -10.64 8.02 19.60
C ALA A 122 -11.48 8.36 18.37
N ASN A 123 -11.47 9.65 17.98
CA ASN A 123 -12.13 10.11 16.75
C ASN A 123 -11.11 10.27 15.63
N TYR A 124 -11.54 9.96 14.41
CA TYR A 124 -10.69 9.94 13.24
C TYR A 124 -11.30 10.73 12.10
N CYS A 125 -10.45 11.36 11.31
CA CYS A 125 -10.81 11.96 10.03
C CYS A 125 -9.95 11.34 8.92
N ALA A 126 -10.47 11.22 7.72
CA ALA A 126 -9.70 10.77 6.58
C ALA A 126 -10.03 11.57 5.32
N PHE A 127 -9.01 11.84 4.48
CA PHE A 127 -9.17 12.39 3.14
C PHE A 127 -8.52 11.43 2.16
N VAL A 128 -9.34 10.85 1.28
CA VAL A 128 -8.89 9.80 0.36
C VAL A 128 -9.39 10.01 -1.05
N ALA A 129 -8.61 9.60 -2.05
CA ALA A 129 -9.02 9.70 -3.44
C ALA A 129 -8.88 8.36 -4.18
N GLY A 130 -9.92 8.05 -4.97
CA GLY A 130 -9.96 6.86 -5.83
C GLY A 130 -9.73 5.56 -5.07
N SER A 131 -8.73 4.77 -5.50
CA SER A 131 -8.38 3.49 -4.85
C SER A 131 -7.75 3.63 -3.46
N GLY A 132 -7.36 4.85 -3.03
CA GLY A 132 -6.94 5.10 -1.65
C GLY A 132 -8.01 4.81 -0.59
N ILE A 133 -9.23 4.56 -1.01
CA ILE A 133 -10.32 4.08 -0.14
C ILE A 133 -10.08 2.66 0.38
N THR A 134 -9.26 1.82 -0.28
CA THR A 134 -9.14 0.39 0.08
C THR A 134 -8.66 0.17 1.52
N PRO A 135 -7.56 0.75 2.02
CA PRO A 135 -7.17 0.60 3.42
C PRO A 135 -8.20 1.22 4.37
N LEU A 136 -8.86 2.30 3.94
CA LEU A 136 -9.84 3.00 4.78
C LEU A 136 -11.10 2.18 5.00
N MET A 137 -11.52 1.34 4.05
CA MET A 137 -12.66 0.44 4.26
C MET A 137 -12.41 -0.53 5.41
N SER A 138 -11.20 -1.05 5.51
CA SER A 138 -10.77 -1.90 6.63
C SER A 138 -10.75 -1.11 7.94
N ILE A 139 -10.08 0.06 7.94
CA ILE A 139 -9.90 0.90 9.15
C ILE A 139 -11.25 1.43 9.67
N VAL A 140 -12.10 1.97 8.78
CA VAL A 140 -13.43 2.49 9.17
C VAL A 140 -14.28 1.39 9.78
N SER A 141 -14.29 0.20 9.15
CA SER A 141 -15.06 -0.93 9.67
C SER A 141 -14.55 -1.36 11.05
N ASP A 142 -13.25 -1.48 11.22
CA ASP A 142 -12.61 -1.88 12.48
C ASP A 142 -12.92 -0.87 13.61
N VAL A 143 -12.70 0.42 13.37
CA VAL A 143 -12.99 1.50 14.34
C VAL A 143 -14.45 1.52 14.77
N LEU A 144 -15.38 1.41 13.83
CA LEU A 144 -16.82 1.49 14.12
C LEU A 144 -17.37 0.21 14.78
N GLU A 145 -16.73 -0.94 14.54
CA GLU A 145 -17.10 -2.23 15.15
C GLU A 145 -16.48 -2.42 16.53
N ASP A 146 -15.28 -1.87 16.79
CA ASP A 146 -14.56 -2.06 18.05
C ASP A 146 -14.97 -1.08 19.14
N ASN A 147 -15.42 0.12 18.76
CA ASN A 147 -15.61 1.18 19.73
C ASN A 147 -16.93 1.93 19.49
N GLU A 148 -17.85 1.83 20.43
CA GLU A 148 -19.18 2.44 20.35
C GLU A 148 -19.14 3.98 20.44
N ASN A 149 -18.08 4.58 20.94
CA ASN A 149 -17.95 6.02 21.14
C ASN A 149 -17.14 6.72 20.04
N SER A 150 -16.42 5.99 19.19
CA SER A 150 -15.59 6.57 18.14
C SER A 150 -16.43 7.13 17.01
N ILE A 151 -16.03 8.30 16.53
CA ILE A 151 -16.56 8.95 15.33
C ILE A 151 -15.52 8.87 14.21
N PHE A 152 -15.96 8.58 13.00
CA PHE A 152 -15.15 8.57 11.82
C PHE A 152 -15.73 9.51 10.75
N VAL A 153 -14.95 10.48 10.30
CA VAL A 153 -15.31 11.43 9.24
C VAL A 153 -14.46 11.14 8.01
N LEU A 154 -15.10 10.95 6.87
CA LEU A 154 -14.46 10.61 5.61
C LEU A 154 -14.75 11.68 4.53
N GLY A 155 -13.70 12.34 4.02
CA GLY A 155 -13.72 13.11 2.78
C GLY A 155 -13.26 12.22 1.62
N TYR A 156 -14.12 11.94 0.63
CA TYR A 156 -13.83 10.96 -0.41
C TYR A 156 -13.94 11.57 -1.82
N GLY A 157 -12.78 11.68 -2.49
CA GLY A 157 -12.64 12.24 -3.83
C GLY A 157 -12.63 11.18 -4.93
N ASN A 158 -13.42 11.40 -5.98
CA ASN A 158 -13.47 10.56 -7.18
C ASN A 158 -13.66 11.39 -8.46
N LYS A 159 -13.57 10.75 -9.63
CA LYS A 159 -13.91 11.41 -10.89
C LYS A 159 -15.42 11.62 -11.01
N THR A 160 -16.19 10.54 -10.80
CA THR A 160 -17.66 10.50 -10.93
C THR A 160 -18.25 9.57 -9.86
N LYS A 161 -19.54 9.63 -9.63
CA LYS A 161 -20.29 8.69 -8.76
C LYS A 161 -20.12 7.24 -9.23
N ALA A 162 -20.21 7.00 -10.54
CA ALA A 162 -20.09 5.66 -11.14
C ALA A 162 -18.69 5.05 -10.97
N SER A 163 -17.64 5.87 -10.83
CA SER A 163 -16.25 5.43 -10.61
C SER A 163 -15.87 5.29 -9.14
N THR A 164 -16.82 5.52 -8.22
CA THR A 164 -16.61 5.50 -6.76
C THR A 164 -16.62 4.08 -6.24
N MET A 165 -15.46 3.56 -5.87
CA MET A 165 -15.33 2.24 -5.24
C MET A 165 -16.01 2.24 -3.87
N PHE A 166 -16.61 1.11 -3.50
CA PHE A 166 -17.27 0.87 -2.21
C PHE A 166 -18.46 1.80 -1.90
N SER A 167 -19.04 2.47 -2.91
CA SER A 167 -20.18 3.37 -2.70
C SER A 167 -21.31 2.71 -1.88
N SER A 168 -21.74 1.51 -2.30
CA SER A 168 -22.79 0.75 -1.59
C SER A 168 -22.37 0.32 -0.16
N ALA A 169 -21.10 -0.03 0.05
CA ALA A 169 -20.59 -0.39 1.38
C ALA A 169 -20.53 0.84 2.30
N ILE A 170 -20.13 1.99 1.78
CA ILE A 170 -20.14 3.28 2.49
C ILE A 170 -21.57 3.67 2.89
N ASP A 171 -22.55 3.53 1.99
CA ASP A 171 -23.94 3.82 2.30
C ASP A 171 -24.51 2.89 3.39
N LYS A 172 -24.12 1.62 3.38
CA LYS A 172 -24.46 0.68 4.47
C LYS A 172 -23.84 1.10 5.81
N LEU A 173 -22.58 1.55 5.81
CA LEU A 173 -21.94 2.06 7.03
C LEU A 173 -22.62 3.33 7.54
N LYS A 174 -22.98 4.28 6.66
CA LYS A 174 -23.76 5.48 7.03
C LYS A 174 -25.09 5.11 7.67
N SER A 175 -25.79 4.13 7.09
CA SER A 175 -27.08 3.68 7.62
C SER A 175 -26.94 2.93 8.95
N LYS A 176 -25.88 2.13 9.12
CA LYS A 176 -25.61 1.37 10.34
C LYS A 176 -25.11 2.26 11.49
N TYR A 177 -24.35 3.31 11.18
CA TYR A 177 -23.72 4.20 12.15
C TYR A 177 -24.03 5.69 11.92
N PRO A 178 -25.33 6.11 11.87
CA PRO A 178 -25.74 7.43 11.40
C PRO A 178 -25.23 8.60 12.27
N LYS A 179 -24.83 8.34 13.52
CA LYS A 179 -24.28 9.35 14.45
C LYS A 179 -22.77 9.28 14.59
N ARG A 180 -22.11 8.30 13.97
CA ARG A 180 -20.69 8.02 14.17
C ARG A 180 -19.89 7.93 12.88
N PHE A 181 -20.53 7.76 11.72
CA PHE A 181 -19.89 7.74 10.41
C PHE A 181 -20.47 8.80 9.49
N PHE A 182 -19.62 9.71 9.07
CA PHE A 182 -19.93 10.80 8.15
C PHE A 182 -19.06 10.69 6.92
N CYS A 183 -19.66 10.74 5.73
CA CYS A 183 -18.94 10.68 4.47
C CYS A 183 -19.34 11.84 3.57
N TYR A 184 -18.35 12.62 3.13
CA TYR A 184 -18.46 13.76 2.24
C TYR A 184 -17.81 13.42 0.90
N ASN A 185 -18.62 13.28 -0.14
CA ASN A 185 -18.12 13.01 -1.48
C ASN A 185 -17.78 14.31 -2.21
N ILE A 186 -16.71 14.25 -3.05
CA ILE A 186 -16.36 15.30 -3.99
C ILE A 186 -16.00 14.67 -5.34
N TYR A 187 -16.61 15.19 -6.42
CA TYR A 187 -16.42 14.67 -7.77
C TYR A 187 -15.75 15.71 -8.67
N SER A 188 -14.67 15.30 -9.35
CA SER A 188 -13.90 16.22 -10.19
C SER A 188 -14.39 16.34 -11.64
N GLN A 189 -15.25 15.45 -12.09
CA GLN A 189 -15.77 15.38 -13.46
C GLN A 189 -17.30 15.23 -13.54
N GLU A 190 -17.99 15.33 -12.42
CA GLU A 190 -19.45 15.20 -12.36
C GLU A 190 -20.01 16.22 -11.36
N ASN A 191 -20.92 17.06 -11.81
CA ASN A 191 -21.68 17.93 -10.93
C ASN A 191 -22.91 17.16 -10.42
N ASN A 192 -22.93 16.88 -9.13
CA ASN A 192 -23.96 16.08 -8.48
C ASN A 192 -24.49 16.81 -7.24
N SER A 193 -25.82 16.92 -7.11
CA SER A 193 -26.46 17.62 -5.98
C SER A 193 -26.18 17.00 -4.60
N GLU A 194 -25.77 15.73 -4.57
CA GLU A 194 -25.47 14.99 -3.33
C GLU A 194 -23.98 15.05 -2.94
N ALA A 195 -23.14 15.76 -3.73
CA ALA A 195 -21.71 15.81 -3.53
C ALA A 195 -21.13 17.20 -3.85
N ASN A 196 -19.94 17.48 -3.34
CA ASN A 196 -19.20 18.65 -3.73
C ASN A 196 -18.58 18.47 -5.14
N PHE A 197 -18.36 19.57 -5.86
CA PHE A 197 -17.69 19.56 -7.15
C PHE A 197 -16.24 20.01 -7.01
N GLY A 198 -15.29 19.26 -7.57
CA GLY A 198 -13.87 19.58 -7.55
C GLY A 198 -12.98 18.43 -7.09
N ARG A 199 -11.84 18.78 -6.51
CA ARG A 199 -10.87 17.85 -5.93
C ARG A 199 -10.74 18.09 -4.43
N ILE A 200 -10.10 17.14 -3.73
CA ILE A 200 -9.69 17.36 -2.35
C ILE A 200 -8.59 18.41 -2.35
N ASP A 201 -8.96 19.61 -1.95
CA ASP A 201 -8.12 20.80 -1.82
C ASP A 201 -8.33 21.46 -0.45
N SER A 202 -7.70 22.61 -0.22
CA SER A 202 -7.82 23.36 1.02
C SER A 202 -9.27 23.74 1.35
N SER A 203 -10.07 24.07 0.33
CA SER A 203 -11.47 24.47 0.50
C SER A 203 -12.30 23.30 1.00
N PHE A 204 -12.17 22.14 0.36
CA PHE A 204 -12.90 20.94 0.74
C PHE A 204 -12.48 20.39 2.12
N ILE A 205 -11.17 20.36 2.42
CA ILE A 205 -10.67 19.94 3.73
C ILE A 205 -11.24 20.82 4.83
N ASN A 206 -11.14 22.15 4.67
CA ASN A 206 -11.68 23.11 5.64
C ASN A 206 -13.21 23.02 5.76
N TYR A 207 -13.91 22.76 4.65
CA TYR A 207 -15.35 22.51 4.66
C TYR A 207 -15.69 21.32 5.55
N VAL A 208 -15.06 20.16 5.33
CA VAL A 208 -15.31 18.92 6.10
C VAL A 208 -15.00 19.12 7.58
N LEU A 209 -13.86 19.73 7.92
CA LEU A 209 -13.47 19.98 9.32
C LEU A 209 -14.46 20.91 10.03
N LYS A 210 -14.97 21.93 9.33
CA LYS A 210 -15.96 22.89 9.86
C LYS A 210 -17.35 22.28 10.08
N GLN A 211 -17.69 21.14 9.46
CA GLN A 211 -18.93 20.43 9.78
C GLN A 211 -18.89 19.75 11.16
N HIS A 212 -17.67 19.57 11.73
CA HIS A 212 -17.44 18.87 12.99
C HIS A 212 -16.55 19.65 13.97
N PRO A 213 -16.87 20.93 14.27
CA PRO A 213 -15.99 21.81 15.05
C PRO A 213 -15.80 21.36 16.50
N GLN A 214 -16.71 20.49 16.99
CA GLN A 214 -16.66 19.97 18.37
C GLN A 214 -15.85 18.67 18.50
N ILE A 215 -15.35 18.10 17.37
CA ILE A 215 -14.62 16.84 17.38
C ILE A 215 -13.12 17.12 17.34
N ASP A 216 -12.38 16.69 18.37
CA ASP A 216 -10.91 16.57 18.29
C ASP A 216 -10.55 15.22 17.65
N PHE A 217 -9.95 15.28 16.48
CA PHE A 217 -9.47 14.09 15.78
C PHE A 217 -8.07 13.72 16.28
N GLN A 218 -7.95 12.51 16.85
CA GLN A 218 -6.67 11.98 17.34
C GLN A 218 -5.71 11.68 16.19
N LYS A 219 -6.25 11.24 15.05
CA LYS A 219 -5.48 11.06 13.81
C LYS A 219 -6.30 11.50 12.60
N VAL A 220 -5.58 12.04 11.62
CA VAL A 220 -6.10 12.32 10.28
C VAL A 220 -5.34 11.43 9.30
N LEU A 221 -6.08 10.64 8.51
CA LEU A 221 -5.54 9.67 7.57
C LEU A 221 -5.63 10.20 6.14
N LEU A 222 -4.55 10.07 5.39
CA LEU A 222 -4.50 10.51 3.99
C LEU A 222 -4.10 9.32 3.10
N CYS A 223 -4.87 9.05 2.03
CA CYS A 223 -4.49 8.05 1.04
C CYS A 223 -4.97 8.44 -0.36
N GLY A 224 -4.04 8.50 -1.32
CA GLY A 224 -4.35 8.91 -2.69
C GLY A 224 -3.14 9.45 -3.45
N PRO A 225 -3.34 10.29 -4.48
CA PRO A 225 -2.27 10.91 -5.24
C PRO A 225 -1.33 11.76 -4.38
N GLU A 226 -0.04 11.74 -4.67
CA GLU A 226 1.02 12.44 -3.94
C GLU A 226 0.70 13.93 -3.73
N ASN A 227 0.38 14.65 -4.80
CA ASN A 227 0.03 16.07 -4.72
C ASN A 227 -1.16 16.36 -3.80
N MET A 228 -2.15 15.44 -3.72
CA MET A 228 -3.26 15.57 -2.79
C MET A 228 -2.78 15.43 -1.35
N ILE A 229 -1.91 14.47 -1.07
CA ILE A 229 -1.38 14.21 0.27
C ILE A 229 -0.53 15.38 0.74
N GLU A 230 0.39 15.88 -0.09
CA GLU A 230 1.24 17.03 0.25
C GLU A 230 0.42 18.28 0.55
N ASN A 231 -0.49 18.66 -0.36
CA ASN A 231 -1.39 19.79 -0.13
C ASN A 231 -2.25 19.61 1.14
N SER A 232 -2.71 18.38 1.39
CA SER A 232 -3.51 18.10 2.59
C SER A 232 -2.71 18.25 3.87
N LYS A 233 -1.44 17.82 3.91
CA LYS A 233 -0.55 18.01 5.06
C LYS A 233 -0.40 19.48 5.41
N GLU A 234 -0.12 20.35 4.42
CA GLU A 234 0.02 21.80 4.65
C GLU A 234 -1.26 22.43 5.22
N VAL A 235 -2.42 22.03 4.69
CA VAL A 235 -3.72 22.54 5.16
C VAL A 235 -4.00 22.08 6.59
N LEU A 236 -3.73 20.82 6.89
CA LEU A 236 -3.96 20.23 8.20
C LEU A 236 -3.06 20.87 9.26
N GLU A 237 -1.79 21.14 8.95
CA GLU A 237 -0.87 21.81 9.86
C GLU A 237 -1.37 23.21 10.21
N LYS A 238 -1.85 23.99 9.22
CA LYS A 238 -2.47 25.32 9.42
C LYS A 238 -3.79 25.24 10.20
N SER A 239 -4.41 24.06 10.29
CA SER A 239 -5.67 23.79 10.99
C SER A 239 -5.47 23.11 12.36
N ASN A 240 -4.29 23.23 12.96
CA ASN A 240 -3.91 22.64 14.25
C ASN A 240 -3.84 21.11 14.29
N TYR A 241 -3.61 20.46 13.13
CA TYR A 241 -3.29 19.04 13.05
C TYR A 241 -1.82 18.86 12.66
N PRO A 242 -0.90 18.80 13.63
CA PRO A 242 0.54 18.66 13.37
C PRO A 242 0.85 17.32 12.71
N SER A 243 2.01 17.20 12.09
CA SER A 243 2.46 16.00 11.38
C SER A 243 2.37 14.72 12.23
N SER A 244 2.54 14.82 13.55
CA SER A 244 2.38 13.69 14.48
C SER A 244 0.94 13.13 14.55
N LYS A 245 -0.07 13.93 14.20
CA LYS A 245 -1.48 13.51 14.08
C LYS A 245 -1.83 13.03 12.68
N VAL A 246 -0.97 13.20 11.68
CA VAL A 246 -1.25 12.82 10.28
C VAL A 246 -0.57 11.50 9.94
N LEU A 247 -1.37 10.52 9.53
CA LEU A 247 -0.92 9.24 9.01
C LEU A 247 -1.24 9.19 7.51
N TYR A 248 -0.31 8.78 6.66
CA TYR A 248 -0.55 8.75 5.23
C TYR A 248 0.05 7.52 4.56
N GLU A 249 -0.58 7.12 3.45
CA GLU A 249 -0.09 6.07 2.56
C GLU A 249 -0.16 6.54 1.10
N LEU A 250 0.94 6.40 0.38
CA LEU A 250 1.06 6.74 -1.03
C LEU A 250 0.89 5.48 -1.89
N PHE A 251 0.12 5.59 -2.97
CA PHE A 251 0.04 4.55 -3.99
C PHE A 251 0.85 4.99 -5.21
N TYR A 252 2.07 4.49 -5.30
CA TYR A 252 2.99 4.80 -6.39
C TYR A 252 3.18 3.58 -7.30
N SER A 253 3.24 3.82 -8.62
CA SER A 253 3.75 2.86 -9.59
C SER A 253 4.95 3.51 -10.29
N LYS A 254 6.11 2.83 -10.28
CA LYS A 254 7.31 3.29 -10.98
C LYS A 254 6.97 3.52 -12.45
N SER A 255 7.19 4.72 -12.97
CA SER A 255 7.33 4.93 -14.40
C SER A 255 8.70 4.40 -14.82
N ASP A 256 8.75 3.54 -15.85
CA ASP A 256 9.96 2.94 -16.38
C ASP A 256 10.99 3.99 -16.79
N THR A 257 11.94 4.29 -15.90
CA THR A 257 13.14 5.02 -16.24
C THR A 257 14.31 4.03 -16.15
N SER A 258 14.64 3.40 -17.28
CA SER A 258 15.86 2.60 -17.44
C SER A 258 17.06 3.53 -17.49
N VAL A 259 17.91 3.50 -16.46
CA VAL A 259 19.23 4.13 -16.48
C VAL A 259 20.26 3.00 -16.55
N SER A 260 20.81 2.76 -17.74
CA SER A 260 21.97 1.91 -17.95
C SER A 260 23.19 2.79 -18.20
N GLU A 261 24.07 2.95 -17.23
CA GLU A 261 25.44 3.42 -17.47
C GLU A 261 26.44 2.43 -16.87
N SER A 262 27.33 1.91 -17.69
CA SER A 262 28.46 1.06 -17.30
C SER A 262 29.58 1.92 -16.67
N GLY A 263 29.83 1.72 -15.41
CA GLY A 263 30.94 2.31 -14.66
C GLY A 263 31.25 1.45 -13.42
N SER A 264 32.47 1.58 -12.83
CA SER A 264 32.80 0.86 -11.59
C SER A 264 31.79 1.20 -10.51
N GLY A 265 30.95 0.23 -10.16
CA GLY A 265 29.93 0.31 -9.13
C GLY A 265 30.46 -0.11 -7.75
N SER A 266 29.56 -0.54 -6.90
CA SER A 266 29.85 -1.03 -5.54
C SER A 266 29.72 -2.54 -5.49
N ALA A 267 30.66 -3.23 -4.81
CA ALA A 267 30.51 -4.63 -4.45
C ALA A 267 29.50 -4.73 -3.29
N ALA A 268 28.40 -5.42 -3.52
CA ALA A 268 27.36 -5.58 -2.52
C ALA A 268 27.26 -7.01 -2.01
N LYS A 269 27.06 -7.14 -0.69
CA LYS A 269 26.66 -8.38 -0.02
C LYS A 269 25.21 -8.22 0.41
N ILE A 270 24.33 -9.08 -0.09
CA ILE A 270 22.93 -9.13 0.34
C ILE A 270 22.77 -10.33 1.26
N ILE A 271 22.30 -10.09 2.47
CA ILE A 271 21.92 -11.13 3.44
C ILE A 271 20.39 -11.22 3.41
N TYR A 272 19.90 -12.40 3.05
CA TYR A 272 18.48 -12.70 3.03
C TYR A 272 18.21 -14.19 3.24
N ASP A 273 17.28 -14.53 4.12
CA ASP A 273 16.94 -15.91 4.55
C ASP A 273 18.19 -16.69 5.04
N GLN A 274 19.07 -15.99 5.80
CA GLN A 274 20.35 -16.50 6.33
C GLN A 274 21.36 -16.89 5.23
N GLU A 275 21.11 -16.54 3.97
CA GLU A 275 22.06 -16.72 2.86
C GLU A 275 22.74 -15.38 2.56
N THR A 276 24.01 -15.43 2.18
CA THR A 276 24.76 -14.26 1.72
C THR A 276 25.02 -14.38 0.24
N ILE A 277 24.60 -13.38 -0.53
CA ILE A 277 24.73 -13.33 -1.98
C ILE A 277 25.60 -12.12 -2.34
N GLU A 278 26.64 -12.32 -3.12
CA GLU A 278 27.52 -11.24 -3.61
C GLU A 278 27.11 -10.83 -5.02
N LEU A 279 27.06 -9.52 -5.25
CA LEU A 279 26.77 -8.93 -6.57
C LEU A 279 27.41 -7.56 -6.72
N ASP A 280 27.62 -7.14 -7.97
CA ASP A 280 28.01 -5.77 -8.28
C ASP A 280 26.77 -4.91 -8.54
N VAL A 281 26.70 -3.76 -7.88
CA VAL A 281 25.67 -2.72 -8.10
C VAL A 281 26.29 -1.64 -8.98
N PRO A 282 25.87 -1.51 -10.25
CA PRO A 282 26.35 -0.45 -11.15
C PRO A 282 26.09 0.95 -10.58
N LYS A 283 26.90 1.95 -10.99
CA LYS A 283 26.68 3.35 -10.61
C LYS A 283 25.24 3.79 -10.94
N LYS A 284 24.65 4.57 -10.05
CA LYS A 284 23.29 5.12 -10.18
C LYS A 284 22.18 4.05 -10.21
N MET A 285 22.51 2.78 -10.03
CA MET A 285 21.52 1.71 -9.92
C MET A 285 21.12 1.51 -8.47
N THR A 286 19.84 1.23 -8.19
CA THR A 286 19.42 0.88 -6.86
C THR A 286 19.84 -0.54 -6.48
N ILE A 287 20.00 -0.81 -5.20
CA ILE A 287 20.35 -2.14 -4.67
C ILE A 287 19.30 -3.17 -5.15
N LEU A 288 18.01 -2.83 -5.10
CA LEU A 288 16.96 -3.73 -5.56
C LEU A 288 17.04 -4.00 -7.07
N ASP A 289 17.24 -2.99 -7.90
CA ASP A 289 17.31 -3.19 -9.36
C ASP A 289 18.49 -4.09 -9.74
N ALA A 290 19.65 -3.94 -9.06
CA ALA A 290 20.80 -4.81 -9.26
C ALA A 290 20.52 -6.26 -8.82
N ALA A 291 19.86 -6.45 -7.69
CA ALA A 291 19.43 -7.77 -7.22
C ALA A 291 18.48 -8.46 -8.22
N LEU A 292 17.48 -7.72 -8.71
CA LEU A 292 16.51 -8.24 -9.68
C LEU A 292 17.15 -8.60 -11.03
N GLN A 293 18.12 -7.80 -11.51
CA GLN A 293 18.88 -8.13 -12.73
C GLN A 293 19.68 -9.43 -12.60
N LYS A 294 20.08 -9.79 -11.38
CA LYS A 294 20.79 -11.06 -11.07
C LYS A 294 19.83 -12.19 -10.71
N ASN A 295 18.50 -11.98 -10.86
CA ASN A 295 17.45 -12.91 -10.45
C ASN A 295 17.50 -13.30 -8.98
N ILE A 296 17.97 -12.40 -8.11
CA ILE A 296 17.96 -12.57 -6.66
C ILE A 296 16.57 -12.14 -6.18
N ASP A 297 15.83 -13.07 -5.60
CA ASP A 297 14.43 -12.83 -5.15
C ASP A 297 14.41 -12.30 -3.72
N VAL A 298 14.70 -11.00 -3.55
CA VAL A 298 14.57 -10.28 -2.28
C VAL A 298 13.15 -9.70 -2.12
N PRO A 299 12.73 -9.33 -0.89
CA PRO A 299 11.44 -8.70 -0.67
C PRO A 299 11.31 -7.35 -1.38
N TYR A 300 10.27 -7.17 -2.17
CA TYR A 300 9.91 -5.88 -2.77
C TYR A 300 8.45 -5.87 -3.25
N SER A 301 7.92 -4.66 -3.49
CA SER A 301 6.60 -4.51 -4.10
C SER A 301 6.46 -3.23 -4.94
N CYS A 302 6.30 -2.04 -4.33
CA CYS A 302 5.96 -0.80 -5.04
C CYS A 302 7.10 -0.26 -5.91
N GLN A 303 8.35 -0.52 -5.58
CA GLN A 303 9.57 0.01 -6.19
C GLN A 303 9.66 1.56 -6.23
N GLY A 304 8.80 2.25 -5.49
CA GLY A 304 8.65 3.70 -5.49
C GLY A 304 8.88 4.36 -4.12
N GLY A 305 9.45 3.67 -3.13
CA GLY A 305 9.75 4.26 -1.82
C GLY A 305 8.53 4.56 -0.94
N VAL A 306 7.39 3.92 -1.20
CA VAL A 306 6.10 4.21 -0.55
C VAL A 306 5.49 3.01 0.19
N CYS A 307 6.18 1.86 0.21
CA CYS A 307 5.80 0.69 1.00
C CYS A 307 6.99 0.17 1.80
N SER A 308 6.74 -0.68 2.79
CA SER A 308 7.76 -1.23 3.67
C SER A 308 8.39 -2.53 3.17
N SER A 309 7.95 -3.08 2.02
CA SER A 309 8.34 -4.43 1.57
C SER A 309 9.83 -4.59 1.25
N CYS A 310 10.55 -3.52 0.89
CA CYS A 310 11.96 -3.57 0.53
C CYS A 310 12.89 -2.95 1.58
N ILE A 311 12.42 -2.84 2.82
CA ILE A 311 13.27 -2.35 3.93
C ILE A 311 14.38 -3.38 4.16
N ALA A 312 15.59 -2.85 4.33
CA ALA A 312 16.75 -3.62 4.74
C ALA A 312 17.69 -2.71 5.55
N LYS A 313 18.61 -3.29 6.30
CA LYS A 313 19.59 -2.58 7.10
C LYS A 313 20.96 -2.58 6.43
N ILE A 314 21.59 -1.43 6.31
CA ILE A 314 22.99 -1.33 5.92
C ILE A 314 23.85 -1.59 7.14
N THR A 315 24.63 -2.68 7.11
CA THR A 315 25.54 -3.06 8.19
C THR A 315 26.99 -2.70 7.88
N VAL A 316 27.35 -2.52 6.60
CA VAL A 316 28.65 -2.03 6.13
C VAL A 316 28.44 -1.07 4.97
N GLY A 317 29.16 0.05 4.95
CA GLY A 317 29.06 1.06 3.89
C GLY A 317 27.92 2.05 4.08
N SER A 318 27.56 2.74 3.00
CA SER A 318 26.47 3.73 2.98
C SER A 318 25.76 3.78 1.64
N ALA A 319 24.52 4.24 1.65
CA ALA A 319 23.73 4.50 0.46
C ALA A 319 22.85 5.75 0.64
N THR A 320 22.56 6.44 -0.47
CA THR A 320 21.59 7.54 -0.50
C THR A 320 20.29 7.05 -1.13
N MET A 321 19.15 7.39 -0.50
CA MET A 321 17.82 7.09 -1.05
C MET A 321 17.36 8.22 -1.96
N ILE A 322 16.90 7.88 -3.17
CA ILE A 322 16.31 8.84 -4.13
C ILE A 322 15.03 9.44 -3.52
N GLN A 323 14.23 8.60 -2.88
CA GLN A 323 12.96 8.98 -2.25
C GLN A 323 12.73 8.13 -1.00
N ASN A 324 12.18 8.75 0.05
CA ASN A 324 11.75 8.05 1.27
C ASN A 324 10.47 8.66 1.80
N ASN A 325 9.38 7.87 1.82
CA ASN A 325 8.09 8.26 2.37
C ASN A 325 7.62 7.32 3.51
N ILE A 326 8.52 6.44 3.99
CA ILE A 326 8.17 5.37 4.95
C ILE A 326 9.05 5.39 6.18
N LEU A 327 10.36 5.55 6.01
CA LEU A 327 11.30 5.50 7.12
C LEU A 327 11.36 6.86 7.83
N THR A 328 11.38 6.81 9.15
CA THR A 328 11.63 7.96 10.01
C THR A 328 13.12 8.30 10.05
N ASP A 329 13.44 9.52 10.48
CA ASP A 329 14.84 9.94 10.65
C ASP A 329 15.60 9.08 11.67
N SER A 330 14.93 8.50 12.66
CA SER A 330 15.52 7.54 13.60
C SER A 330 15.92 6.26 12.93
N GLU A 331 15.02 5.67 12.14
CA GLU A 331 15.25 4.43 11.41
C GLU A 331 16.37 4.57 10.37
N ILE A 332 16.45 5.71 9.69
CA ILE A 332 17.56 6.02 8.77
C ILE A 332 18.90 6.08 9.54
N LYS A 333 18.93 6.72 10.71
CA LYS A 333 20.11 6.78 11.58
C LYS A 333 20.55 5.40 12.10
N GLU A 334 19.62 4.48 12.26
CA GLU A 334 19.84 3.08 12.63
C GLU A 334 20.34 2.21 11.45
N GLY A 335 20.43 2.81 10.24
CA GLY A 335 20.94 2.16 9.03
C GLY A 335 19.84 1.56 8.15
N LEU A 336 18.56 1.75 8.43
CA LEU A 336 17.49 1.24 7.58
C LEU A 336 17.39 2.03 6.27
N VAL A 337 17.17 1.31 5.18
CA VAL A 337 16.99 1.86 3.84
C VAL A 337 15.86 1.16 3.10
N LEU A 338 15.27 1.86 2.13
CA LEU A 338 14.41 1.28 1.11
C LEU A 338 15.27 0.87 -0.08
N THR A 339 15.56 -0.41 -0.23
CA THR A 339 16.50 -0.91 -1.26
C THR A 339 16.10 -0.58 -2.68
N CYS A 340 14.81 -0.36 -2.95
CA CYS A 340 14.31 0.11 -4.24
C CYS A 340 14.64 1.58 -4.54
N GLN A 341 15.12 2.33 -3.56
CA GLN A 341 15.50 3.74 -3.66
C GLN A 341 16.97 3.98 -3.29
N ALA A 342 17.62 3.00 -2.68
CA ALA A 342 18.96 3.13 -2.15
C ALA A 342 20.03 2.89 -3.23
N ILE A 343 20.83 3.92 -3.50
CA ILE A 343 22.01 3.87 -4.39
C ILE A 343 23.26 3.85 -3.51
N PRO A 344 24.12 2.82 -3.62
CA PRO A 344 25.37 2.77 -2.86
C PRO A 344 26.29 3.96 -3.10
N GLU A 345 26.93 4.47 -2.04
CA GLU A 345 27.94 5.54 -2.09
C GLU A 345 29.36 5.00 -1.86
N THR A 346 29.48 3.89 -1.15
CA THR A 346 30.76 3.25 -0.83
C THR A 346 31.12 2.17 -1.83
N LYS A 347 32.40 1.83 -1.96
CA LYS A 347 32.89 0.75 -2.83
C LYS A 347 32.39 -0.62 -2.41
N GLU A 348 32.14 -0.81 -1.13
CA GLU A 348 31.62 -2.03 -0.54
C GLU A 348 30.39 -1.68 0.30
N ILE A 349 29.35 -2.50 0.21
CA ILE A 349 28.13 -2.35 0.99
C ILE A 349 27.59 -3.72 1.40
N THR A 350 27.15 -3.84 2.65
CA THR A 350 26.41 -5.02 3.12
C THR A 350 24.99 -4.61 3.51
N VAL A 351 24.02 -5.30 2.95
CA VAL A 351 22.59 -5.03 3.10
C VAL A 351 21.91 -6.27 3.66
N ASP A 352 21.33 -6.15 4.82
CA ASP A 352 20.70 -7.25 5.57
C ASP A 352 19.17 -7.06 5.58
N PHE A 353 18.45 -7.98 4.97
CA PHE A 353 17.00 -8.04 4.98
C PHE A 353 16.43 -8.84 6.17
N ASP A 354 17.28 -9.53 6.93
CA ASP A 354 16.86 -10.34 8.07
C ASP A 354 16.92 -9.55 9.39
N ASP A 355 17.63 -8.39 9.42
CA ASP A 355 17.77 -7.49 10.57
C ASP A 355 17.01 -6.17 10.34
N VAL A 356 15.65 -6.23 10.35
CA VAL A 356 14.76 -5.07 10.14
C VAL A 356 13.62 -5.01 11.12
#